data_284518c4cab6f1f80ad565044c86f799
#
_entry.id   284518c4cab6f1f80ad565044c86f799
#
_cell.length_a   1.000
_cell.length_b   1.000
_cell.length_c   1.000
_cell.angle_alpha   90.00
_cell.angle_beta   90.00
_cell.angle_gamma   90.00
#
_symmetry.space_group_name_H-M   'P 1'
#
loop_
_entity.id
_entity.type
_entity.pdbx_description
1 polymer ?
#
loop_
_entity_poly.entity_id
_entity_poly.type
_entity_poly.pdbx_seq_one_letter_code
_entity_poly.pdbx_strand_id
1 'polypeptide(L)'
;VEYFVSYYDYYQPEAYVPRSDTFIEKDANINEEIDRLRHSATSALLMREDVIVVSSVSCIYGLGSPDEYKNKIIPIIKGQEFDLDTLLKKLIKQQYIRNDLVVTRGSFRLKGDTLDIFPVYEETIYRIEFFGDEVESISRIHPVTGEILEKLSELAILPASHYVSSEGTFKEALKKIELDMNSQIKKFESNNKLLEAQRIKQRTMFDLEMLRELGVCSGVENYSRYFDGRK
;
A
#
# COMPACT_ATOMS: atom_id res chain seq x y z
N VAL A 1 -13.71 -8.29 16.08
CA VAL A 1 -14.38 -7.09 15.55
C VAL A 1 -13.33 -6.20 14.95
N GLU A 2 -13.45 -5.91 13.65
CA GLU A 2 -12.53 -5.05 12.92
C GLU A 2 -13.11 -3.64 12.79
N TYR A 3 -12.24 -2.64 12.73
CA TYR A 3 -12.60 -1.24 12.71
C TYR A 3 -12.14 -0.58 11.41
N PHE A 4 -13.08 -0.07 10.62
CA PHE A 4 -12.79 0.56 9.34
C PHE A 4 -13.32 1.99 9.32
N VAL A 5 -12.44 2.96 9.60
CA VAL A 5 -12.78 4.38 9.69
C VAL A 5 -12.00 5.22 8.68
N SER A 6 -12.19 6.51 8.75
CA SER A 6 -11.49 7.50 7.91
C SER A 6 -9.98 7.34 8.07
N TYR A 7 -9.26 7.54 6.95
CA TYR A 7 -7.81 7.33 6.89
C TYR A 7 -7.02 8.34 7.72
N TYR A 8 -7.59 9.54 7.88
CA TYR A 8 -6.91 10.66 8.51
C TYR A 8 -7.62 11.13 9.77
N ASP A 9 -6.86 11.35 10.84
CA ASP A 9 -7.34 12.02 12.06
C ASP A 9 -7.54 13.51 11.81
N TYR A 10 -6.66 14.11 10.99
CA TYR A 10 -6.72 15.47 10.52
C TYR A 10 -6.48 15.50 9.01
N TYR A 11 -7.31 16.28 8.32
CA TYR A 11 -7.19 16.46 6.89
C TYR A 11 -7.34 17.93 6.53
N GLN A 12 -6.26 18.54 6.05
CA GLN A 12 -6.27 19.83 5.41
C GLN A 12 -6.11 19.62 3.90
N PRO A 13 -7.12 19.95 3.09
CA PRO A 13 -7.00 19.83 1.66
C PRO A 13 -5.94 20.79 1.11
N GLU A 14 -5.26 20.36 0.07
CA GLU A 14 -4.41 21.22 -0.72
C GLU A 14 -5.22 22.38 -1.31
N ALA A 15 -4.72 23.60 -1.19
CA ALA A 15 -5.34 24.77 -1.76
C ALA A 15 -4.29 25.72 -2.34
N TYR A 16 -4.65 26.37 -3.45
CA TYR A 16 -3.83 27.42 -4.03
C TYR A 16 -4.61 28.71 -4.12
N VAL A 17 -4.06 29.79 -3.55
CA VAL A 17 -4.64 31.14 -3.57
C VAL A 17 -3.90 31.99 -4.60
N PRO A 18 -4.43 32.15 -5.83
CA PRO A 18 -3.72 32.84 -6.91
C PRO A 18 -3.38 34.31 -6.61
N ARG A 19 -4.20 34.96 -5.79
CA ARG A 19 -4.01 36.41 -5.45
C ARG A 19 -2.75 36.68 -4.66
N SER A 20 -2.32 35.73 -3.81
CA SER A 20 -1.16 35.87 -2.93
C SER A 20 -0.02 34.93 -3.33
N ASP A 21 -0.18 34.18 -4.43
CA ASP A 21 0.73 33.06 -4.81
C ASP A 21 1.03 32.14 -3.62
N THR A 22 0.00 31.90 -2.79
CA THR A 22 0.15 31.07 -1.60
C THR A 22 -0.33 29.67 -1.90
N PHE A 23 0.58 28.72 -1.73
CA PHE A 23 0.25 27.30 -1.78
C PHE A 23 0.10 26.78 -0.35
N ILE A 24 -1.07 26.23 -0.04
CA ILE A 24 -1.37 25.56 1.21
C ILE A 24 -1.18 24.08 0.93
N GLU A 25 -0.15 23.49 1.50
CA GLU A 25 0.12 22.07 1.33
C GLU A 25 -0.98 21.23 1.99
N LYS A 26 -1.25 20.08 1.38
CA LYS A 26 -2.06 19.05 2.01
C LYS A 26 -1.36 18.62 3.30
N ASP A 27 -2.04 18.78 4.43
CA ASP A 27 -1.64 18.20 5.70
C ASP A 27 -2.57 17.03 6.03
N ALA A 28 -1.99 15.84 6.07
CA ALA A 28 -2.71 14.61 6.30
C ALA A 28 -1.79 13.67 7.06
N ASN A 29 -1.92 13.67 8.38
CA ASN A 29 -1.20 12.71 9.22
C ASN A 29 -1.90 11.36 9.17
N ILE A 30 -1.23 10.38 8.61
CA ILE A 30 -1.68 8.99 8.66
C ILE A 30 -1.39 8.47 10.06
N ASN A 31 -2.44 8.07 10.75
CA ASN A 31 -2.32 7.38 12.01
C ASN A 31 -2.00 5.90 11.71
N GLU A 32 -0.82 5.44 12.13
CA GLU A 32 -0.36 4.06 11.88
C GLU A 32 -1.31 3.01 12.45
N GLU A 33 -1.97 3.31 13.56
CA GLU A 33 -2.94 2.39 14.16
C GLU A 33 -4.23 2.31 13.34
N ILE A 34 -4.71 3.43 12.82
CA ILE A 34 -5.86 3.45 11.90
C ILE A 34 -5.52 2.69 10.61
N ASP A 35 -4.32 2.88 10.07
CA ASP A 35 -3.87 2.16 8.88
C ASP A 35 -3.85 0.65 9.14
N ARG A 36 -3.29 0.21 10.25
CA ARG A 36 -3.31 -1.19 10.68
C ARG A 36 -4.73 -1.74 10.77
N LEU A 37 -5.64 -1.03 11.44
CA LEU A 37 -7.03 -1.47 11.61
C LEU A 37 -7.77 -1.58 10.28
N ARG A 38 -7.51 -0.67 9.34
CA ARG A 38 -8.07 -0.73 7.98
C ARG A 38 -7.53 -1.93 7.20
N HIS A 39 -6.24 -2.21 7.30
CA HIS A 39 -5.63 -3.40 6.70
C HIS A 39 -6.14 -4.69 7.33
N SER A 40 -6.32 -4.73 8.65
CA SER A 40 -6.91 -5.86 9.37
C SER A 40 -8.34 -6.13 8.92
N ALA A 41 -9.17 -5.09 8.80
CA ALA A 41 -10.54 -5.21 8.28
C ALA A 41 -10.57 -5.74 6.83
N THR A 42 -9.66 -5.27 5.98
CA THR A 42 -9.53 -5.76 4.60
C THR A 42 -9.08 -7.22 4.57
N SER A 43 -8.12 -7.59 5.42
CA SER A 43 -7.69 -8.98 5.58
C SER A 43 -8.84 -9.90 5.99
N ALA A 44 -9.58 -9.51 7.03
CA ALA A 44 -10.74 -10.27 7.49
C ALA A 44 -11.79 -10.47 6.39
N LEU A 45 -12.07 -9.41 5.61
CA LEU A 45 -13.04 -9.46 4.50
C LEU A 45 -12.61 -10.41 3.38
N LEU A 46 -11.31 -10.54 3.13
CA LEU A 46 -10.77 -11.40 2.07
C LEU A 46 -10.57 -12.84 2.50
N MET A 47 -10.29 -13.08 3.78
CA MET A 47 -9.91 -14.39 4.31
C MET A 47 -11.07 -15.13 4.99
N ARG A 48 -12.20 -14.44 5.26
CA ARG A 48 -13.33 -14.97 6.00
C ARG A 48 -14.62 -14.73 5.25
N GLU A 49 -15.61 -15.62 5.42
CA GLU A 49 -16.94 -15.51 4.83
C GLU A 49 -18.00 -14.94 5.82
N ASP A 50 -17.67 -14.92 7.12
CA ASP A 50 -18.56 -14.50 8.22
C ASP A 50 -18.30 -13.03 8.64
N VAL A 51 -18.14 -12.12 7.68
CA VAL A 51 -17.73 -10.73 7.93
C VAL A 51 -18.85 -9.75 7.59
N ILE A 52 -19.12 -8.82 8.51
CA ILE A 52 -19.98 -7.65 8.29
C ILE A 52 -19.12 -6.42 8.52
N VAL A 53 -19.07 -5.51 7.53
CA VAL A 53 -18.28 -4.26 7.61
C VAL A 53 -19.22 -3.09 7.86
N VAL A 54 -18.95 -2.34 8.94
CA VAL A 54 -19.58 -1.04 9.20
C VAL A 54 -18.48 0.02 9.09
N SER A 55 -18.64 0.94 8.14
CA SER A 55 -17.58 1.90 7.82
C SER A 55 -18.12 3.31 7.62
N SER A 56 -17.24 4.30 7.72
CA SER A 56 -17.55 5.69 7.32
C SER A 56 -17.65 5.81 5.79
N VAL A 57 -18.20 6.92 5.31
CA VAL A 57 -18.31 7.20 3.86
C VAL A 57 -16.96 7.21 3.15
N SER A 58 -15.87 7.40 3.86
CA SER A 58 -14.50 7.37 3.31
C SER A 58 -14.09 6.02 2.71
N CYS A 59 -14.83 4.94 3.00
CA CYS A 59 -14.58 3.63 2.38
C CYS A 59 -14.86 3.59 0.87
N ILE A 60 -15.64 4.54 0.35
CA ILE A 60 -15.93 4.64 -1.10
C ILE A 60 -14.72 5.15 -1.91
N TYR A 61 -13.78 5.80 -1.27
CA TYR A 61 -12.54 6.22 -1.92
C TYR A 61 -11.62 5.00 -2.07
N GLY A 62 -11.42 4.60 -3.32
CA GLY A 62 -10.89 3.32 -3.75
C GLY A 62 -9.64 2.83 -3.05
N LEU A 63 -9.70 1.57 -2.69
CA LEU A 63 -8.60 0.78 -2.15
C LEU A 63 -7.92 -0.09 -3.23
N GLY A 64 -8.13 0.23 -4.53
CA GLY A 64 -7.69 -0.61 -5.64
C GLY A 64 -8.71 -1.72 -6.00
N SER A 65 -8.34 -2.58 -6.95
CA SER A 65 -9.18 -3.70 -7.36
C SER A 65 -9.08 -4.85 -6.35
N PRO A 66 -10.21 -5.36 -5.79
CA PRO A 66 -10.21 -6.51 -4.91
C PRO A 66 -9.60 -7.76 -5.55
N ASP A 67 -9.81 -7.97 -6.85
CA ASP A 67 -9.28 -9.12 -7.56
C ASP A 67 -7.75 -9.02 -7.73
N GLU A 68 -7.23 -7.83 -8.04
CA GLU A 68 -5.78 -7.63 -8.10
C GLU A 68 -5.12 -7.80 -6.72
N TYR A 69 -5.79 -7.37 -5.65
CA TYR A 69 -5.31 -7.56 -4.29
C TYR A 69 -5.26 -9.06 -3.92
N LYS A 70 -6.34 -9.81 -4.21
CA LYS A 70 -6.39 -11.27 -3.99
C LYS A 70 -5.30 -12.03 -4.75
N ASN A 71 -5.07 -11.67 -6.00
CA ASN A 71 -4.06 -12.31 -6.85
C ASN A 71 -2.61 -12.08 -6.38
N LYS A 72 -2.41 -11.17 -5.45
CA LYS A 72 -1.09 -10.88 -4.86
C LYS A 72 -0.86 -11.54 -3.51
N ILE A 73 -1.84 -12.21 -2.94
CA ILE A 73 -1.67 -12.98 -1.70
C ILE A 73 -0.61 -14.07 -1.93
N ILE A 74 0.38 -14.16 -1.05
CA ILE A 74 1.41 -15.18 -1.11
C ILE A 74 1.08 -16.26 -0.07
N PRO A 75 0.61 -17.43 -0.50
CA PRO A 75 0.47 -18.57 0.40
C PRO A 75 1.86 -19.17 0.66
N ILE A 76 2.13 -19.53 1.91
CA ILE A 76 3.34 -20.23 2.35
C ILE A 76 2.91 -21.40 3.22
N ILE A 77 3.35 -22.58 2.89
CA ILE A 77 2.98 -23.82 3.59
C ILE A 77 4.26 -24.48 4.10
N LYS A 78 4.24 -24.97 5.33
CA LYS A 78 5.35 -25.74 5.89
C LYS A 78 5.62 -26.99 5.06
N GLY A 79 6.91 -27.26 4.77
CA GLY A 79 7.35 -28.36 3.91
C GLY A 79 7.27 -28.09 2.41
N GLN A 80 6.82 -26.89 2.02
CA GLN A 80 6.80 -26.47 0.62
C GLN A 80 8.19 -26.01 0.19
N GLU A 81 8.59 -26.36 -1.03
CA GLU A 81 9.73 -25.74 -1.69
C GLU A 81 9.37 -24.35 -2.18
N PHE A 82 10.16 -23.38 -1.81
CA PHE A 82 9.95 -21.98 -2.18
C PHE A 82 11.28 -21.28 -2.42
N ASP A 83 11.54 -20.89 -3.68
CA ASP A 83 12.72 -20.10 -4.02
C ASP A 83 12.70 -18.75 -3.27
N LEU A 84 13.66 -18.60 -2.36
CA LEU A 84 13.75 -17.46 -1.46
C LEU A 84 13.87 -16.12 -2.21
N ASP A 85 14.66 -16.08 -3.29
CA ASP A 85 14.83 -14.86 -4.09
C ASP A 85 13.51 -14.44 -4.76
N THR A 86 12.73 -15.40 -5.21
CA THR A 86 11.39 -15.17 -5.77
C THR A 86 10.44 -14.64 -4.69
N LEU A 87 10.51 -15.16 -3.46
CA LEU A 87 9.69 -14.68 -2.34
C LEU A 87 10.03 -13.24 -1.99
N LEU A 88 11.32 -12.91 -1.88
CA LEU A 88 11.76 -11.54 -1.59
C LEU A 88 11.29 -10.54 -2.66
N LYS A 89 11.41 -10.92 -3.94
CA LYS A 89 10.90 -10.10 -5.06
C LYS A 89 9.38 -9.91 -4.98
N LYS A 90 8.62 -10.95 -4.60
CA LYS A 90 7.18 -10.85 -4.39
C LYS A 90 6.84 -9.89 -3.24
N LEU A 91 7.55 -9.95 -2.11
CA LEU A 91 7.35 -9.04 -0.98
C LEU A 91 7.58 -7.57 -1.37
N ILE A 92 8.66 -7.27 -2.13
CA ILE A 92 8.92 -5.93 -2.64
C ILE A 92 7.78 -5.47 -3.58
N LYS A 93 7.30 -6.35 -4.48
CA LYS A 93 6.16 -6.04 -5.36
C LYS A 93 4.85 -5.81 -4.59
N GLN A 94 4.74 -6.33 -3.38
CA GLN A 94 3.64 -6.11 -2.45
C GLN A 94 3.83 -4.86 -1.56
N GLN A 95 4.86 -4.05 -1.85
CA GLN A 95 5.20 -2.82 -1.11
C GLN A 95 5.76 -3.05 0.30
N TYR A 96 6.26 -4.27 0.61
CA TYR A 96 7.07 -4.47 1.80
C TYR A 96 8.46 -3.87 1.60
N ILE A 97 8.99 -3.25 2.65
CA ILE A 97 10.32 -2.63 2.65
C ILE A 97 11.33 -3.59 3.28
N ARG A 98 12.43 -3.86 2.61
CA ARG A 98 13.53 -4.62 3.23
C ARG A 98 14.27 -3.75 4.24
N ASN A 99 14.36 -4.22 5.48
CA ASN A 99 15.13 -3.54 6.53
C ASN A 99 15.81 -4.60 7.42
N ASP A 100 17.07 -4.85 7.15
CA ASP A 100 17.84 -5.90 7.85
C ASP A 100 18.30 -5.47 9.27
N LEU A 101 18.13 -4.19 9.64
CA LEU A 101 18.49 -3.67 10.96
C LEU A 101 17.32 -3.79 11.94
N VAL A 102 16.18 -3.19 11.60
CA VAL A 102 14.99 -3.15 12.47
C VAL A 102 13.77 -3.54 11.65
N VAL A 103 13.02 -4.55 12.12
CA VAL A 103 11.76 -4.95 11.48
C VAL A 103 10.65 -4.08 12.04
N THR A 104 10.06 -3.25 11.18
CA THR A 104 8.90 -2.40 11.46
C THR A 104 7.69 -2.87 10.67
N ARG A 105 6.49 -2.40 10.97
CA ARG A 105 5.30 -2.74 10.19
C ARG A 105 5.49 -2.42 8.71
N GLY A 106 5.05 -3.33 7.84
CA GLY A 106 5.25 -3.22 6.40
C GLY A 106 6.68 -3.51 5.94
N SER A 107 7.54 -4.05 6.81
CA SER A 107 8.90 -4.43 6.44
C SER A 107 9.19 -5.92 6.61
N PHE A 108 10.26 -6.37 6.00
CA PHE A 108 10.81 -7.69 6.20
C PHE A 108 12.33 -7.65 6.37
N ARG A 109 12.88 -8.68 6.98
CA ARG A 109 14.30 -8.87 7.22
C ARG A 109 14.70 -10.30 6.89
N LEU A 110 15.84 -10.44 6.22
CA LEU A 110 16.46 -11.76 5.99
C LEU A 110 17.79 -11.84 6.74
N LYS A 111 17.95 -12.87 7.59
CA LYS A 111 19.19 -13.19 8.28
C LYS A 111 19.50 -14.68 8.11
N GLY A 112 20.49 -14.99 7.25
CA GLY A 112 20.75 -16.38 6.86
C GLY A 112 19.50 -16.98 6.21
N ASP A 113 19.06 -18.11 6.74
CA ASP A 113 17.89 -18.85 6.26
C ASP A 113 16.60 -18.46 7.01
N THR A 114 16.59 -17.36 7.75
CA THR A 114 15.44 -16.88 8.54
C THR A 114 14.89 -15.60 7.94
N LEU A 115 13.64 -15.63 7.53
CA LEU A 115 12.87 -14.49 7.01
C LEU A 115 11.85 -14.05 8.06
N ASP A 116 12.01 -12.83 8.56
CA ASP A 116 11.05 -12.17 9.44
C ASP A 116 10.22 -11.17 8.63
N ILE A 117 8.90 -11.27 8.70
CA ILE A 117 7.96 -10.36 8.02
C ILE A 117 7.04 -9.75 9.07
N PHE A 118 6.95 -8.41 9.12
CA PHE A 118 5.99 -7.72 9.98
C PHE A 118 4.88 -7.14 9.11
N PRO A 119 3.75 -7.84 8.97
CA PRO A 119 2.63 -7.35 8.16
C PRO A 119 2.04 -6.06 8.71
N VAL A 120 1.46 -5.24 7.81
CA VAL A 120 0.80 -3.98 8.20
C VAL A 120 -0.48 -4.21 9.01
N TYR A 121 -1.13 -5.36 8.84
CA TYR A 121 -2.40 -5.74 9.45
C TYR A 121 -2.27 -6.50 10.77
N GLU A 122 -1.04 -6.83 11.20
CA GLU A 122 -0.78 -7.65 12.40
C GLU A 122 -0.04 -6.86 13.48
N GLU A 123 -0.08 -7.38 14.71
CA GLU A 123 0.71 -6.88 15.84
C GLU A 123 1.94 -7.76 16.11
N THR A 124 2.09 -8.83 15.34
CA THR A 124 3.12 -9.86 15.50
C THR A 124 3.92 -10.02 14.22
N ILE A 125 5.13 -10.53 14.35
CA ILE A 125 6.01 -10.84 13.21
C ILE A 125 5.80 -12.31 12.83
N TYR A 126 5.74 -12.60 11.54
CA TYR A 126 5.87 -13.95 11.03
C TYR A 126 7.33 -14.26 10.78
N ARG A 127 7.81 -15.34 11.40
CA ARG A 127 9.13 -15.90 11.17
C ARG A 127 9.02 -17.18 10.36
N ILE A 128 9.73 -17.21 9.24
CA ILE A 128 9.81 -18.36 8.34
C ILE A 128 11.26 -18.80 8.31
N GLU A 129 11.50 -20.04 8.69
CA GLU A 129 12.84 -20.65 8.67
C GLU A 129 12.90 -21.60 7.48
N PHE A 130 13.99 -21.51 6.73
CA PHE A 130 14.24 -22.32 5.54
C PHE A 130 15.37 -23.30 5.79
N PHE A 131 15.28 -24.48 5.18
CA PHE A 131 16.39 -25.39 5.00
C PHE A 131 16.62 -25.59 3.49
N GLY A 132 17.61 -24.90 2.94
CA GLY A 132 17.71 -24.72 1.49
C GLY A 132 16.49 -23.96 0.95
N ASP A 133 15.77 -24.58 0.02
CA ASP A 133 14.54 -24.00 -0.56
C ASP A 133 13.25 -24.51 0.15
N GLU A 134 13.37 -25.39 1.15
CA GLU A 134 12.22 -25.91 1.87
C GLU A 134 11.86 -25.03 3.07
N VAL A 135 10.57 -24.72 3.23
CA VAL A 135 10.02 -24.04 4.41
C VAL A 135 10.00 -25.02 5.60
N GLU A 136 11.03 -24.97 6.45
CA GLU A 136 11.19 -25.87 7.60
C GLU A 136 10.18 -25.54 8.71
N SER A 137 10.02 -24.25 9.02
CA SER A 137 9.10 -23.83 10.07
C SER A 137 8.46 -22.45 9.78
N ILE A 138 7.24 -22.28 10.31
CA ILE A 138 6.53 -21.01 10.31
C ILE A 138 6.10 -20.72 11.74
N SER A 139 6.41 -19.53 12.25
CA SER A 139 6.07 -19.12 13.61
C SER A 139 5.56 -17.69 13.64
N ARG A 140 4.65 -17.41 14.56
CA ARG A 140 4.27 -16.06 14.96
C ARG A 140 5.10 -15.69 16.18
N ILE A 141 5.80 -14.57 16.14
CA ILE A 141 6.69 -14.12 17.22
C ILE A 141 6.32 -12.73 17.73
N HIS A 142 6.66 -12.49 18.98
CA HIS A 142 6.48 -11.17 19.59
C HIS A 142 7.53 -10.18 19.02
N PRO A 143 7.13 -8.98 18.58
CA PRO A 143 8.02 -8.07 17.83
C PRO A 143 9.18 -7.52 18.66
N VAL A 144 9.03 -7.43 19.97
CA VAL A 144 10.06 -6.88 20.87
C VAL A 144 10.92 -7.99 21.50
N THR A 145 10.29 -9.04 22.02
CA THR A 145 11.01 -10.10 22.75
C THR A 145 11.54 -11.21 21.82
N GLY A 146 10.94 -11.37 20.63
CA GLY A 146 11.24 -12.47 19.71
C GLY A 146 10.71 -13.83 20.19
N GLU A 147 9.91 -13.86 21.25
CA GLU A 147 9.30 -15.08 21.80
C GLU A 147 8.31 -15.68 20.78
N ILE A 148 8.34 -17.00 20.62
CA ILE A 148 7.41 -17.71 19.76
C ILE A 148 6.06 -17.77 20.48
N LEU A 149 5.05 -17.12 19.88
CA LEU A 149 3.68 -17.10 20.37
C LEU A 149 2.89 -18.31 19.85
N GLU A 150 3.13 -18.68 18.59
CA GLU A 150 2.40 -19.75 17.93
C GLU A 150 3.24 -20.35 16.80
N LYS A 151 3.10 -21.67 16.57
CA LYS A 151 3.63 -22.35 15.39
C LYS A 151 2.50 -22.59 14.39
N LEU A 152 2.78 -22.29 13.12
CA LEU A 152 1.79 -22.36 12.05
C LEU A 152 2.16 -23.49 11.07
N SER A 153 1.15 -24.11 10.47
CA SER A 153 1.33 -25.02 9.35
C SER A 153 1.28 -24.32 7.99
N GLU A 154 0.59 -23.19 7.93
CA GLU A 154 0.43 -22.37 6.74
C GLU A 154 0.28 -20.89 7.10
N LEU A 155 0.55 -20.03 6.14
CA LEU A 155 0.49 -18.58 6.25
C LEU A 155 0.07 -17.98 4.91
N ALA A 156 -0.76 -16.95 4.94
CA ALA A 156 -1.07 -16.11 3.79
C ALA A 156 -0.55 -14.70 4.04
N ILE A 157 0.38 -14.22 3.22
CA ILE A 157 0.90 -12.85 3.31
C ILE A 157 0.13 -11.98 2.33
N LEU A 158 -0.55 -10.96 2.87
CA LEU A 158 -1.28 -9.96 2.11
C LEU A 158 -0.37 -8.76 1.79
N PRO A 159 -0.70 -7.97 0.75
CA PRO A 159 0.05 -6.76 0.42
C PRO A 159 0.16 -5.75 1.56
N ALA A 160 1.29 -5.07 1.65
CA ALA A 160 1.54 -4.00 2.62
C ALA A 160 0.87 -2.67 2.25
N SER A 161 0.19 -2.60 1.11
CA SER A 161 -0.56 -1.42 0.68
C SER A 161 -1.88 -1.83 0.04
N HIS A 162 -2.91 -1.02 0.22
CA HIS A 162 -4.18 -1.18 -0.49
C HIS A 162 -4.08 -0.83 -2.00
N TYR A 163 -3.10 -0.01 -2.36
CA TYR A 163 -2.91 0.50 -3.73
C TYR A 163 -1.94 -0.40 -4.52
N VAL A 164 -2.29 -1.66 -4.65
CA VAL A 164 -1.46 -2.64 -5.37
C VAL A 164 -2.15 -2.98 -6.68
N SER A 165 -1.54 -2.61 -7.80
CA SER A 165 -2.04 -2.93 -9.15
C SER A 165 -1.05 -3.79 -9.93
N SER A 166 -1.53 -4.43 -11.02
CA SER A 166 -0.64 -5.12 -11.96
C SER A 166 0.24 -4.13 -12.71
N GLU A 167 1.40 -4.56 -13.22
CA GLU A 167 2.28 -3.68 -14.00
C GLU A 167 1.57 -3.07 -15.23
N GLY A 168 0.66 -3.83 -15.85
CA GLY A 168 -0.11 -3.35 -17.00
C GLY A 168 -1.07 -2.23 -16.59
N THR A 169 -1.91 -2.48 -15.59
CA THR A 169 -2.86 -1.50 -15.04
C THR A 169 -2.12 -0.27 -14.54
N PHE A 170 -0.99 -0.45 -13.87
CA PHE A 170 -0.18 0.65 -13.36
C PHE A 170 0.35 1.56 -14.48
N LYS A 171 0.96 0.98 -15.53
CA LYS A 171 1.47 1.73 -16.69
C LYS A 171 0.38 2.48 -17.43
N GLU A 172 -0.80 1.86 -17.57
CA GLU A 172 -1.96 2.51 -18.19
C GLU A 172 -2.49 3.66 -17.32
N ALA A 173 -2.55 3.48 -16.01
CA ALA A 173 -2.95 4.53 -15.08
C ALA A 173 -2.05 5.77 -15.20
N LEU A 174 -0.72 5.58 -15.18
CA LEU A 174 0.24 6.67 -15.34
C LEU A 174 0.03 7.45 -16.65
N LYS A 175 -0.20 6.75 -17.76
CA LYS A 175 -0.49 7.39 -19.06
C LYS A 175 -1.79 8.20 -19.01
N LYS A 176 -2.85 7.67 -18.39
CA LYS A 176 -4.13 8.37 -18.26
C LYS A 176 -4.00 9.63 -17.39
N ILE A 177 -3.28 9.54 -16.27
CA ILE A 177 -2.98 10.70 -15.40
C ILE A 177 -2.26 11.78 -16.19
N GLU A 178 -1.24 11.43 -16.96
CA GLU A 178 -0.47 12.37 -17.78
C GLU A 178 -1.33 13.03 -18.88
N LEU A 179 -2.20 12.27 -19.52
CA LEU A 179 -3.14 12.80 -20.53
C LEU A 179 -4.14 13.79 -19.90
N ASP A 180 -4.72 13.45 -18.76
CA ASP A 180 -5.67 14.32 -18.06
C ASP A 180 -4.99 15.60 -17.55
N MET A 181 -3.76 15.47 -17.02
CA MET A 181 -2.94 16.63 -16.64
C MET A 181 -2.75 17.58 -17.83
N ASN A 182 -2.32 17.06 -18.98
CA ASN A 182 -2.08 17.86 -20.19
C ASN A 182 -3.37 18.51 -20.71
N SER A 183 -4.49 17.81 -20.62
CA SER A 183 -5.80 18.35 -20.98
C SER A 183 -6.20 19.52 -20.06
N GLN A 184 -5.98 19.35 -18.76
CA GLN A 184 -6.32 20.40 -17.77
C GLN A 184 -5.40 21.62 -17.89
N ILE A 185 -4.10 21.42 -18.18
CA ILE A 185 -3.15 22.51 -18.45
C ILE A 185 -3.66 23.36 -19.61
N LYS A 186 -3.98 22.75 -20.76
CA LYS A 186 -4.51 23.47 -21.93
C LYS A 186 -5.78 24.26 -21.60
N LYS A 187 -6.66 23.70 -20.76
CA LYS A 187 -7.87 24.36 -20.32
C LYS A 187 -7.57 25.57 -19.42
N PHE A 188 -6.59 25.49 -18.55
CA PHE A 188 -6.16 26.62 -17.74
C PHE A 188 -5.51 27.71 -18.59
N GLU A 189 -4.62 27.35 -19.50
CA GLU A 189 -3.95 28.28 -20.42
C GLU A 189 -4.98 29.04 -21.31
N SER A 190 -5.95 28.30 -21.87
CA SER A 190 -7.02 28.95 -22.69
C SER A 190 -7.91 29.91 -21.91
N ASN A 191 -7.98 29.77 -20.58
CA ASN A 191 -8.68 30.68 -19.68
C ASN A 191 -7.75 31.72 -19.02
N ASN A 192 -6.52 31.87 -19.54
CA ASN A 192 -5.49 32.77 -19.03
C ASN A 192 -5.13 32.57 -17.55
N LYS A 193 -5.22 31.29 -17.08
CA LYS A 193 -4.89 30.84 -15.72
C LYS A 193 -3.50 30.19 -15.71
N LEU A 194 -2.47 30.99 -16.01
CA LEU A 194 -1.13 30.49 -16.24
C LEU A 194 -0.47 29.93 -14.97
N LEU A 195 -0.73 30.54 -13.80
CA LEU A 195 -0.19 30.08 -12.53
C LEU A 195 -0.80 28.74 -12.13
N GLU A 196 -2.12 28.57 -12.29
CA GLU A 196 -2.80 27.30 -12.02
C GLU A 196 -2.31 26.20 -12.97
N ALA A 197 -2.08 26.53 -14.25
CA ALA A 197 -1.50 25.61 -15.23
C ALA A 197 -0.10 25.14 -14.81
N GLN A 198 0.76 26.06 -14.38
CA GLN A 198 2.11 25.74 -13.91
C GLN A 198 2.07 24.87 -12.66
N ARG A 199 1.24 25.21 -11.69
CA ARG A 199 1.14 24.47 -10.40
C ARG A 199 0.65 23.04 -10.57
N ILE A 200 -0.45 22.85 -11.33
CA ILE A 200 -0.96 21.49 -11.58
C ILE A 200 0.07 20.65 -12.33
N LYS A 201 0.78 21.25 -13.31
CA LYS A 201 1.86 20.57 -14.01
C LYS A 201 2.96 20.13 -13.07
N GLN A 202 3.49 21.03 -12.27
CA GLN A 202 4.59 20.77 -11.33
C GLN A 202 4.22 19.67 -10.34
N ARG A 203 3.03 19.77 -9.72
CA ARG A 203 2.55 18.80 -8.73
C ARG A 203 2.37 17.41 -9.35
N THR A 204 1.60 17.34 -10.44
CA THR A 204 1.30 16.05 -11.06
C THR A 204 2.56 15.38 -11.64
N MET A 205 3.50 16.14 -12.17
CA MET A 205 4.77 15.58 -12.65
C MET A 205 5.59 15.00 -11.50
N PHE A 206 5.65 15.68 -10.36
CA PHE A 206 6.30 15.16 -9.16
C PHE A 206 5.63 13.86 -8.68
N ASP A 207 4.29 13.83 -8.59
CA ASP A 207 3.55 12.64 -8.19
C ASP A 207 3.77 11.47 -9.17
N LEU A 208 3.81 11.74 -10.48
CA LEU A 208 4.11 10.73 -11.50
C LEU A 208 5.52 10.17 -11.39
N GLU A 209 6.51 11.00 -11.03
CA GLU A 209 7.88 10.55 -10.78
C GLU A 209 7.93 9.63 -9.55
N MET A 210 7.32 10.05 -8.44
CA MET A 210 7.23 9.22 -7.24
C MET A 210 6.52 7.88 -7.51
N LEU A 211 5.44 7.89 -8.26
CA LEU A 211 4.74 6.68 -8.66
C LEU A 211 5.63 5.77 -9.53
N ARG A 212 6.42 6.32 -10.46
CA ARG A 212 7.32 5.53 -11.33
C ARG A 212 8.46 4.89 -10.54
N GLU A 213 9.06 5.64 -9.61
CA GLU A 213 10.26 5.20 -8.89
C GLU A 213 9.92 4.36 -7.66
N LEU A 214 8.89 4.74 -6.89
CA LEU A 214 8.55 4.12 -5.62
C LEU A 214 7.25 3.30 -5.65
N GLY A 215 6.45 3.44 -6.71
CA GLY A 215 5.13 2.82 -6.80
C GLY A 215 4.04 3.49 -5.95
N VAL A 216 4.37 4.56 -5.23
CA VAL A 216 3.47 5.29 -4.34
C VAL A 216 3.81 6.78 -4.34
N CYS A 217 2.81 7.64 -4.08
CA CYS A 217 3.02 9.08 -3.85
C CYS A 217 2.13 9.57 -2.72
N SER A 218 2.47 10.73 -2.14
CA SER A 218 1.60 11.39 -1.16
C SER A 218 0.28 11.80 -1.83
N GLY A 219 -0.85 11.33 -1.28
CA GLY A 219 -2.17 11.59 -1.87
C GLY A 219 -2.52 10.66 -3.03
N VAL A 220 -1.95 9.45 -3.07
CA VAL A 220 -2.24 8.43 -4.10
C VAL A 220 -3.74 8.14 -4.25
N GLU A 221 -4.53 8.34 -3.20
CA GLU A 221 -5.99 8.22 -3.22
C GLU A 221 -6.66 9.16 -4.23
N ASN A 222 -6.04 10.30 -4.56
CA ASN A 222 -6.54 11.23 -5.58
C ASN A 222 -6.47 10.63 -6.99
N TYR A 223 -5.62 9.63 -7.17
CA TYR A 223 -5.43 8.91 -8.43
C TYR A 223 -6.14 7.55 -8.45
N SER A 224 -6.86 7.17 -7.38
CA SER A 224 -7.48 5.84 -7.21
C SER A 224 -8.32 5.41 -8.41
N ARG A 225 -9.10 6.33 -9.01
CA ARG A 225 -9.95 6.05 -10.18
C ARG A 225 -9.20 5.50 -11.39
N TYR A 226 -7.91 5.83 -11.53
CA TYR A 226 -7.09 5.36 -12.65
C TYR A 226 -6.60 3.93 -12.43
N PHE A 227 -6.46 3.53 -11.16
CA PHE A 227 -5.97 2.22 -10.77
C PHE A 227 -7.08 1.17 -10.64
N ASP A 228 -8.29 1.59 -10.28
CA ASP A 228 -9.42 0.67 -10.10
C ASP A 228 -10.37 0.60 -11.33
N GLY A 229 -10.09 1.38 -12.36
CA GLY A 229 -10.85 1.38 -13.62
C GLY A 229 -12.23 2.03 -13.53
N ARG A 230 -12.57 2.71 -12.42
CA ARG A 230 -13.81 3.50 -12.32
C ARG A 230 -13.78 4.69 -13.28
N LYS A 231 -14.95 5.00 -13.86
CA LYS A 231 -15.14 6.13 -14.77
C LYS A 231 -15.46 7.41 -14.03
#